data_e68ee783ce52f18bc063761331d9bd58
#
_entry.id   e68ee783ce52f18bc063761331d9bd58
#
_cell.length_a   1.000
_cell.length_b   1.000
_cell.length_c   1.000
_cell.angle_alpha   90.00
_cell.angle_beta   90.00
_cell.angle_gamma   90.00
#
_symmetry.space_group_name_H-M   'P 1'
#
loop_
_entity.id
_entity.type
_entity.pdbx_description
1 polymer ?
#
loop_
_entity_poly.entity_id
_entity_poly.type
_entity_poly.pdbx_seq_one_letter_code
_entity_poly.pdbx_strand_id
1 'polypeptide(L)'
;GLMMTTEQIEIDLRLMKEAGCNSVRCHYPMDNNFYAACDRLGMLVWIEPPVYCYHPGDTETGTRFADQEWLVLAQNMAIEMIAVARNHPSVAIYSIGNECNTANPEAEAFFRALAGTIRDADKTRLISYAALYGIVGPIADIVDVLGINSYWGWYDKIWGGKGLAPTGDSSTSDVQILVEKEPIDLTPMRKMIDEVLAQKSNLALLLTEFGADSVPGNYSASRDMWSENYHADLLSEILALASDYPQIVGTFPFCFSDYRDPSKIPNGYWNELNLKGMVDYHRNTKMAFNAIKEKYR
;
A
#
# COMPACT_ATOMS: atom_id res chain seq x y z
N GLY A 1 -8.42 4.15 -12.52
CA GLY A 1 -8.38 3.50 -13.82
C GLY A 1 -7.23 4.00 -14.69
N LEU A 2 -6.89 3.23 -15.70
CA LEU A 2 -5.78 3.55 -16.61
C LEU A 2 -6.04 4.77 -17.51
N MET A 3 -7.28 5.24 -17.55
CA MET A 3 -7.73 6.34 -18.40
C MET A 3 -8.45 7.40 -17.55
N MET A 4 -7.68 8.14 -16.77
CA MET A 4 -8.22 9.31 -16.06
C MET A 4 -8.02 10.57 -16.87
N THR A 5 -9.05 11.41 -16.94
CA THR A 5 -8.89 12.76 -17.50
C THR A 5 -8.13 13.66 -16.53
N THR A 6 -7.52 14.72 -17.02
CA THR A 6 -6.85 15.71 -16.14
C THR A 6 -7.80 16.27 -15.09
N GLU A 7 -9.07 16.49 -15.46
CA GLU A 7 -10.10 16.97 -14.55
C GLU A 7 -10.39 15.97 -13.41
N GLN A 8 -10.50 14.67 -13.74
CA GLN A 8 -10.68 13.62 -12.71
C GLN A 8 -9.48 13.52 -11.79
N ILE A 9 -8.26 13.62 -12.30
CA ILE A 9 -7.04 13.64 -11.50
C ILE A 9 -7.10 14.81 -10.50
N GLU A 10 -7.47 16.00 -10.95
CA GLU A 10 -7.56 17.16 -10.06
C GLU A 10 -8.67 17.03 -9.01
N ILE A 11 -9.82 16.46 -9.38
CA ILE A 11 -10.91 16.19 -8.43
C ILE A 11 -10.40 15.23 -7.33
N ASP A 12 -9.80 14.12 -7.70
CA ASP A 12 -9.32 13.11 -6.77
C ASP A 12 -8.25 13.70 -5.83
N LEU A 13 -7.27 14.43 -6.36
CA LEU A 13 -6.23 15.07 -5.54
C LEU A 13 -6.79 16.15 -4.61
N ARG A 14 -7.79 16.92 -5.03
CA ARG A 14 -8.45 17.90 -4.16
C ARG A 14 -9.23 17.25 -3.04
N LEU A 15 -9.92 16.13 -3.29
CA LEU A 15 -10.57 15.34 -2.25
C LEU A 15 -9.54 14.77 -1.25
N MET A 16 -8.41 14.26 -1.73
CA MET A 16 -7.31 13.82 -0.84
C MET A 16 -6.81 14.99 0.03
N LYS A 17 -6.61 16.18 -0.56
CA LYS A 17 -6.24 17.40 0.20
C LYS A 17 -7.31 17.79 1.22
N GLU A 18 -8.59 17.66 0.86
CA GLU A 18 -9.70 17.92 1.78
C GLU A 18 -9.70 16.95 2.97
N ALA A 19 -9.34 15.68 2.74
CA ALA A 19 -9.13 14.70 3.80
C ALA A 19 -7.88 14.96 4.66
N GLY A 20 -7.07 15.98 4.33
CA GLY A 20 -5.85 16.32 5.06
C GLY A 20 -4.58 15.64 4.52
N CYS A 21 -4.68 14.87 3.44
CA CYS A 21 -3.52 14.21 2.86
C CYS A 21 -2.53 15.24 2.28
N ASN A 22 -1.24 14.97 2.47
CA ASN A 22 -0.14 15.75 1.90
C ASN A 22 0.71 14.92 0.90
N SER A 23 0.41 13.64 0.78
CA SER A 23 1.13 12.71 -0.08
C SER A 23 0.20 11.66 -0.67
N VAL A 24 0.65 11.06 -1.78
CA VAL A 24 -0.03 9.94 -2.44
C VAL A 24 0.98 8.89 -2.87
N ARG A 25 0.66 7.63 -2.66
CA ARG A 25 1.43 6.48 -3.15
C ARG A 25 0.74 5.88 -4.38
N CYS A 26 1.52 5.62 -5.41
CA CYS A 26 1.09 4.98 -6.64
C CYS A 26 1.90 3.71 -6.87
N HIS A 27 1.20 2.59 -7.15
CA HIS A 27 1.84 1.29 -7.47
C HIS A 27 2.58 1.27 -8.80
N TYR A 28 2.31 2.27 -9.66
CA TYR A 28 2.81 2.32 -11.02
C TYR A 28 3.19 3.76 -11.37
N PRO A 29 4.09 3.95 -12.37
CA PRO A 29 4.31 5.27 -12.94
C PRO A 29 2.99 5.86 -13.46
N MET A 30 2.80 7.14 -13.21
CA MET A 30 1.60 7.88 -13.58
C MET A 30 1.84 8.74 -14.82
N ASP A 31 0.76 9.23 -15.40
CA ASP A 31 0.81 10.20 -16.49
C ASP A 31 1.40 11.54 -16.03
N ASN A 32 2.06 12.26 -16.93
CA ASN A 32 2.70 13.54 -16.65
C ASN A 32 1.72 14.60 -16.08
N ASN A 33 0.44 14.56 -16.50
CA ASN A 33 -0.59 15.45 -15.96
C ASN A 33 -0.86 15.20 -14.49
N PHE A 34 -0.72 13.94 -14.02
CA PHE A 34 -0.85 13.61 -12.60
C PHE A 34 0.26 14.28 -11.78
N TYR A 35 1.52 14.13 -12.20
CA TYR A 35 2.64 14.77 -11.49
C TYR A 35 2.52 16.30 -11.51
N ALA A 36 2.17 16.88 -12.66
CA ALA A 36 1.95 18.32 -12.78
C ALA A 36 0.81 18.83 -11.87
N ALA A 37 -0.25 18.04 -11.68
CA ALA A 37 -1.31 18.37 -10.74
C ALA A 37 -0.82 18.26 -9.28
N CYS A 38 -0.02 17.23 -8.95
CA CYS A 38 0.61 17.10 -7.64
C CYS A 38 1.54 18.27 -7.33
N ASP A 39 2.35 18.71 -8.32
CA ASP A 39 3.21 19.90 -8.18
C ASP A 39 2.39 21.15 -7.83
N ARG A 40 1.30 21.40 -8.56
CA ARG A 40 0.43 22.58 -8.34
C ARG A 40 -0.30 22.53 -6.98
N LEU A 41 -0.69 21.33 -6.54
CA LEU A 41 -1.47 21.14 -5.32
C LEU A 41 -0.62 20.91 -4.07
N GLY A 42 0.69 20.79 -4.22
CA GLY A 42 1.60 20.50 -3.11
C GLY A 42 1.35 19.12 -2.50
N MET A 43 1.19 18.08 -3.36
CA MET A 43 1.07 16.69 -2.97
C MET A 43 2.39 15.97 -3.22
N LEU A 44 3.02 15.41 -2.20
CA LEU A 44 4.18 14.55 -2.38
C LEU A 44 3.77 13.22 -3.01
N VAL A 45 4.65 12.68 -3.84
CA VAL A 45 4.38 11.45 -4.60
C VAL A 45 5.43 10.39 -4.30
N TRP A 46 4.96 9.19 -3.97
CA TRP A 46 5.70 7.95 -4.01
C TRP A 46 5.29 7.19 -5.27
N ILE A 47 6.25 6.78 -6.08
CA ILE A 47 6.03 5.95 -7.28
C ILE A 47 6.95 4.75 -7.28
N GLU A 48 6.55 3.70 -7.99
CA GLU A 48 7.28 2.44 -8.05
C GLU A 48 7.22 1.82 -9.46
N PRO A 49 8.28 1.12 -9.88
CA PRO A 49 8.22 0.27 -11.07
C PRO A 49 7.36 -0.96 -10.75
N PRO A 50 6.79 -1.65 -11.74
CA PRO A 50 5.90 -2.80 -11.53
C PRO A 50 6.66 -4.07 -11.13
N VAL A 51 7.41 -4.01 -10.03
CA VAL A 51 8.08 -5.13 -9.37
C VAL A 51 7.31 -5.45 -8.09
N TYR A 52 6.33 -6.36 -8.18
CA TYR A 52 5.41 -6.59 -7.06
C TYR A 52 4.94 -8.03 -6.94
N CYS A 53 4.58 -8.41 -5.71
CA CYS A 53 3.87 -9.64 -5.35
C CYS A 53 4.56 -10.95 -5.80
N TYR A 54 5.89 -11.03 -5.63
CA TYR A 54 6.63 -12.27 -5.85
C TYR A 54 6.72 -13.07 -4.55
N HIS A 55 5.75 -13.97 -4.33
CA HIS A 55 5.59 -14.73 -3.09
C HIS A 55 6.28 -16.10 -3.09
N PRO A 56 6.60 -16.67 -1.90
CA PRO A 56 7.06 -18.04 -1.78
C PRO A 56 6.01 -19.02 -2.28
N GLY A 57 6.42 -20.00 -3.05
CA GLY A 57 5.53 -21.02 -3.60
C GLY A 57 5.02 -20.74 -5.02
N ASP A 58 5.17 -19.53 -5.51
CA ASP A 58 5.03 -19.23 -6.92
C ASP A 58 6.31 -19.65 -7.63
N THR A 59 6.28 -20.86 -8.24
CA THR A 59 7.46 -21.47 -8.88
C THR A 59 7.95 -20.66 -10.08
N GLU A 60 7.08 -19.85 -10.69
CA GLU A 60 7.48 -18.96 -11.79
C GLU A 60 8.16 -17.68 -11.29
N THR A 61 7.77 -17.17 -10.12
CA THR A 61 8.29 -15.91 -9.58
C THR A 61 9.45 -16.10 -8.61
N GLY A 62 9.56 -17.23 -7.93
CA GLY A 62 10.64 -17.53 -6.99
C GLY A 62 12.03 -17.58 -7.63
N THR A 63 12.12 -17.87 -8.93
CA THR A 63 13.37 -17.91 -9.70
C THR A 63 13.70 -16.58 -10.38
N ARG A 64 12.77 -15.62 -10.42
CA ARG A 64 12.97 -14.35 -11.17
C ARG A 64 14.03 -13.44 -10.59
N PHE A 65 14.31 -13.52 -9.29
CA PHE A 65 15.39 -12.73 -8.70
C PHE A 65 16.78 -13.15 -9.19
N ALA A 66 16.96 -14.42 -9.64
CA ALA A 66 18.18 -14.91 -10.28
C ALA A 66 18.20 -14.64 -11.80
N ASP A 67 17.05 -14.28 -12.38
CA ASP A 67 16.93 -14.03 -13.81
C ASP A 67 17.51 -12.66 -14.19
N GLN A 68 18.61 -12.70 -14.93
CA GLN A 68 19.31 -11.51 -15.38
C GLN A 68 18.47 -10.67 -16.38
N GLU A 69 17.66 -11.32 -17.22
CA GLU A 69 16.80 -10.60 -18.17
C GLU A 69 15.70 -9.86 -17.43
N TRP A 70 15.17 -10.45 -16.36
CA TRP A 70 14.21 -9.80 -15.49
C TRP A 70 14.81 -8.60 -14.75
N LEU A 71 16.03 -8.71 -14.23
CA LEU A 71 16.72 -7.59 -13.62
C LEU A 71 16.91 -6.43 -14.61
N VAL A 72 17.38 -6.72 -15.81
CA VAL A 72 17.54 -5.70 -16.86
C VAL A 72 16.22 -5.04 -17.21
N LEU A 73 15.12 -5.82 -17.30
CA LEU A 73 13.79 -5.26 -17.55
C LEU A 73 13.35 -4.33 -16.41
N ALA A 74 13.50 -4.75 -15.15
CA ALA A 74 13.16 -3.94 -13.99
C ALA A 74 13.98 -2.62 -13.94
N GLN A 75 15.27 -2.70 -14.26
CA GLN A 75 16.15 -1.52 -14.34
C GLN A 75 15.70 -0.55 -15.45
N ASN A 76 15.34 -1.06 -16.63
CA ASN A 76 14.84 -0.24 -17.73
C ASN A 76 13.52 0.45 -17.36
N MET A 77 12.56 -0.28 -16.75
CA MET A 77 11.30 0.30 -16.28
C MET A 77 11.55 1.41 -15.24
N ALA A 78 12.51 1.22 -14.34
CA ALA A 78 12.88 2.24 -13.36
C ALA A 78 13.49 3.49 -14.02
N ILE A 79 14.37 3.32 -15.02
CA ILE A 79 14.95 4.43 -15.78
C ILE A 79 13.87 5.22 -16.53
N GLU A 80 12.95 4.53 -17.20
CA GLU A 80 11.82 5.17 -17.90
C GLU A 80 10.92 5.93 -16.93
N MET A 81 10.59 5.36 -15.78
CA MET A 81 9.85 6.02 -14.71
C MET A 81 10.53 7.31 -14.25
N ILE A 82 11.84 7.25 -13.98
CA ILE A 82 12.63 8.40 -13.55
C ILE A 82 12.71 9.46 -14.65
N ALA A 83 12.87 9.08 -15.92
CA ALA A 83 12.94 10.01 -17.05
C ALA A 83 11.69 10.90 -17.13
N VAL A 84 10.53 10.37 -16.81
CA VAL A 84 9.26 11.14 -16.77
C VAL A 84 9.15 11.94 -15.46
N ALA A 85 9.47 11.33 -14.33
CA ALA A 85 9.12 11.84 -13.00
C ALA A 85 10.14 12.83 -12.41
N ARG A 86 11.42 12.73 -12.77
CA ARG A 86 12.54 13.43 -12.10
C ARG A 86 12.44 14.96 -12.07
N ASN A 87 11.75 15.55 -13.03
CA ASN A 87 11.60 17.01 -13.11
C ASN A 87 10.37 17.54 -12.34
N HIS A 88 9.62 16.65 -11.69
CA HIS A 88 8.49 17.01 -10.86
C HIS A 88 8.92 17.14 -9.39
N PRO A 89 8.87 18.33 -8.78
CA PRO A 89 9.28 18.54 -7.39
C PRO A 89 8.38 17.81 -6.39
N SER A 90 7.17 17.45 -6.78
CA SER A 90 6.26 16.63 -5.96
C SER A 90 6.78 15.20 -5.75
N VAL A 91 7.50 14.62 -6.71
CA VAL A 91 8.03 13.24 -6.57
C VAL A 91 9.13 13.22 -5.52
N ALA A 92 8.87 12.54 -4.41
CA ALA A 92 9.74 12.48 -3.24
C ALA A 92 10.42 11.13 -3.05
N ILE A 93 9.75 10.05 -3.44
CA ILE A 93 10.18 8.67 -3.17
C ILE A 93 10.07 7.82 -4.44
N TYR A 94 11.15 7.11 -4.75
CA TYR A 94 11.18 6.00 -5.69
C TYR A 94 11.20 4.68 -4.90
N SER A 95 10.21 3.82 -5.10
CA SER A 95 10.23 2.48 -4.55
C SER A 95 10.95 1.52 -5.48
N ILE A 96 11.55 0.48 -4.92
CA ILE A 96 12.21 -0.60 -5.68
C ILE A 96 11.31 -1.82 -5.83
N GLY A 97 10.15 -1.85 -5.16
CA GLY A 97 9.19 -2.94 -5.28
C GLY A 97 8.15 -2.98 -4.17
N ASN A 98 7.21 -3.91 -4.30
CA ASN A 98 6.10 -4.11 -3.39
C ASN A 98 5.85 -5.58 -3.12
N GLU A 99 5.76 -5.97 -1.85
CA GLU A 99 5.30 -7.27 -1.37
C GLU A 99 5.99 -8.49 -2.02
N CYS A 100 7.26 -8.39 -2.36
CA CYS A 100 8.02 -9.51 -2.88
C CYS A 100 8.59 -10.36 -1.73
N ASN A 101 8.95 -11.62 -2.02
CA ASN A 101 9.63 -12.50 -1.07
C ASN A 101 11.09 -12.07 -0.86
N THR A 102 11.29 -11.09 0.02
CA THR A 102 12.62 -10.57 0.37
C THR A 102 13.45 -11.52 1.24
N ALA A 103 12.85 -12.59 1.76
CA ALA A 103 13.58 -13.66 2.46
C ALA A 103 14.34 -14.60 1.49
N ASN A 104 14.06 -14.52 0.18
CA ASN A 104 14.82 -15.25 -0.83
C ASN A 104 16.26 -14.71 -0.87
N PRO A 105 17.29 -15.56 -0.79
CA PRO A 105 18.70 -15.13 -0.82
C PRO A 105 19.08 -14.30 -2.06
N GLU A 106 18.45 -14.55 -3.20
CA GLU A 106 18.72 -13.87 -4.46
C GLU A 106 18.07 -12.49 -4.53
N ALA A 107 17.06 -12.23 -3.70
CA ALA A 107 16.36 -10.95 -3.65
C ALA A 107 17.29 -9.80 -3.25
N GLU A 108 18.26 -10.03 -2.34
CA GLU A 108 19.21 -8.98 -1.94
C GLU A 108 19.98 -8.44 -3.13
N ALA A 109 20.58 -9.33 -3.93
CA ALA A 109 21.39 -8.93 -5.09
C ALA A 109 20.54 -8.16 -6.11
N PHE A 110 19.33 -8.65 -6.39
CA PHE A 110 18.37 -8.02 -7.29
C PHE A 110 18.00 -6.61 -6.84
N PHE A 111 17.51 -6.46 -5.62
CA PHE A 111 17.05 -5.16 -5.11
C PHE A 111 18.19 -4.18 -4.89
N ARG A 112 19.37 -4.66 -4.52
CA ARG A 112 20.57 -3.82 -4.41
C ARG A 112 21.02 -3.28 -5.77
N ALA A 113 20.98 -4.10 -6.81
CA ALA A 113 21.26 -3.69 -8.18
C ALA A 113 20.23 -2.69 -8.72
N LEU A 114 18.93 -2.95 -8.49
CA LEU A 114 17.85 -2.06 -8.90
C LEU A 114 17.93 -0.70 -8.17
N ALA A 115 18.16 -0.69 -6.86
CA ALA A 115 18.37 0.52 -6.08
C ALA A 115 19.59 1.31 -6.56
N GLY A 116 20.69 0.63 -6.91
CA GLY A 116 21.88 1.24 -7.51
C GLY A 116 21.56 1.97 -8.81
N THR A 117 20.80 1.31 -9.71
CA THR A 117 20.36 1.92 -10.97
C THR A 117 19.53 3.19 -10.74
N ILE A 118 18.62 3.16 -9.78
CA ILE A 118 17.78 4.34 -9.45
C ILE A 118 18.65 5.47 -8.88
N ARG A 119 19.56 5.16 -7.95
CA ARG A 119 20.47 6.16 -7.36
C ARG A 119 21.42 6.80 -8.39
N ASP A 120 21.86 6.03 -9.38
CA ASP A 120 22.71 6.55 -10.46
C ASP A 120 21.93 7.46 -11.40
N ALA A 121 20.66 7.15 -11.65
CA ALA A 121 19.79 7.97 -12.51
C ALA A 121 19.29 9.25 -11.81
N ASP A 122 19.02 9.19 -10.50
CA ASP A 122 18.61 10.35 -9.70
C ASP A 122 19.07 10.21 -8.24
N LYS A 123 19.94 11.08 -7.80
CA LYS A 123 20.51 11.11 -6.43
C LYS A 123 19.72 12.00 -5.47
N THR A 124 18.62 12.57 -5.90
CA THR A 124 17.90 13.61 -5.14
C THR A 124 16.66 13.12 -4.43
N ARG A 125 16.21 11.90 -4.69
CA ARG A 125 15.01 11.31 -4.11
C ARG A 125 15.34 10.16 -3.18
N LEU A 126 14.47 9.92 -2.20
CA LEU A 126 14.58 8.78 -1.31
C LEU A 126 14.25 7.48 -2.05
N ILE A 127 14.93 6.41 -1.66
CA ILE A 127 14.60 5.05 -2.09
C ILE A 127 13.81 4.35 -1.00
N SER A 128 12.77 3.64 -1.39
CA SER A 128 11.92 2.88 -0.51
C SER A 128 11.54 1.51 -1.08
N TYR A 129 10.84 0.74 -0.28
CA TYR A 129 10.24 -0.55 -0.60
C TYR A 129 9.01 -0.76 0.28
N ALA A 130 7.96 -1.40 -0.21
CA ALA A 130 6.78 -1.75 0.59
C ALA A 130 6.81 -3.24 0.98
N ALA A 131 7.13 -3.51 2.24
CA ALA A 131 7.27 -4.86 2.79
C ALA A 131 5.92 -5.42 3.25
N LEU A 132 5.61 -6.66 2.88
CA LEU A 132 4.40 -7.36 3.32
C LEU A 132 4.58 -7.83 4.78
N TYR A 133 3.68 -7.43 5.67
CA TYR A 133 3.65 -7.82 7.09
C TYR A 133 5.01 -7.78 7.80
N GLY A 134 5.84 -6.78 7.47
CA GLY A 134 7.14 -6.64 8.10
C GLY A 134 8.20 -7.67 7.70
N ILE A 135 7.98 -8.43 6.62
CA ILE A 135 8.99 -9.32 6.05
C ILE A 135 10.01 -8.45 5.30
N VAL A 136 11.04 -8.04 5.99
CA VAL A 136 11.98 -7.02 5.52
C VAL A 136 13.25 -7.64 4.92
N GLY A 137 13.79 -8.70 5.55
CA GLY A 137 15.05 -9.32 5.13
C GLY A 137 16.17 -8.28 4.96
N PRO A 138 16.99 -8.36 3.91
CA PRO A 138 18.10 -7.43 3.66
C PRO A 138 17.66 -6.05 3.16
N ILE A 139 16.37 -5.83 2.88
CA ILE A 139 15.86 -4.59 2.29
C ILE A 139 16.09 -3.39 3.22
N ALA A 140 16.06 -3.58 4.54
CA ALA A 140 16.31 -2.52 5.52
C ALA A 140 17.65 -1.80 5.30
N ASP A 141 18.65 -2.48 4.75
CA ASP A 141 19.97 -1.92 4.49
C ASP A 141 20.12 -1.32 3.08
N ILE A 142 19.10 -1.46 2.25
CA ILE A 142 19.12 -0.97 0.87
C ILE A 142 18.36 0.36 0.75
N VAL A 143 17.28 0.52 1.54
CA VAL A 143 16.38 1.66 1.44
C VAL A 143 16.69 2.78 2.43
N ASP A 144 16.24 3.99 2.12
CA ASP A 144 16.34 5.17 3.00
C ASP A 144 15.14 5.23 3.96
N VAL A 145 13.98 4.78 3.52
CA VAL A 145 12.75 4.67 4.31
C VAL A 145 12.02 3.38 3.93
N LEU A 146 11.44 2.68 4.89
CA LEU A 146 10.76 1.40 4.67
C LEU A 146 9.26 1.57 4.75
N GLY A 147 8.55 1.13 3.71
CA GLY A 147 7.10 0.95 3.72
C GLY A 147 6.70 -0.41 4.30
N ILE A 148 5.59 -0.46 5.00
CA ILE A 148 4.99 -1.69 5.52
C ILE A 148 3.53 -1.73 5.09
N ASN A 149 3.16 -2.80 4.36
CA ASN A 149 1.79 -3.14 4.06
C ASN A 149 1.31 -4.15 5.09
N SER A 150 0.19 -3.86 5.78
CA SER A 150 -0.36 -4.79 6.73
C SER A 150 -1.86 -4.58 6.93
N TYR A 151 -2.60 -5.67 6.95
CA TYR A 151 -4.06 -5.64 7.03
C TYR A 151 -4.58 -6.34 8.30
N TRP A 152 -3.86 -6.14 9.43
CA TRP A 152 -4.32 -6.58 10.74
C TRP A 152 -5.66 -5.92 11.09
N GLY A 153 -6.57 -6.72 11.61
CA GLY A 153 -7.95 -6.33 11.83
C GLY A 153 -8.86 -6.51 10.60
N TRP A 154 -8.32 -6.98 9.47
CA TRP A 154 -9.13 -7.25 8.28
C TRP A 154 -8.87 -8.65 7.71
N TYR A 155 -7.76 -8.89 7.02
CA TYR A 155 -7.53 -10.17 6.36
C TYR A 155 -7.22 -11.31 7.34
N ASP A 156 -6.64 -11.03 8.48
CA ASP A 156 -6.49 -12.00 9.57
C ASP A 156 -7.83 -12.55 10.05
N LYS A 157 -8.89 -11.73 10.04
CA LYS A 157 -10.25 -12.14 10.39
C LYS A 157 -10.92 -12.94 9.28
N ILE A 158 -10.74 -12.55 8.03
CA ILE A 158 -11.36 -13.20 6.87
C ILE A 158 -10.73 -14.58 6.60
N TRP A 159 -9.41 -14.72 6.75
CA TRP A 159 -8.67 -15.95 6.43
C TRP A 159 -8.25 -16.77 7.67
N GLY A 160 -8.90 -16.58 8.79
CA GLY A 160 -8.72 -17.40 9.97
C GLY A 160 -7.34 -17.27 10.63
N GLY A 161 -6.82 -16.06 10.75
CA GLY A 161 -5.59 -15.76 11.49
C GLY A 161 -4.29 -16.17 10.77
N LYS A 162 -4.33 -16.55 9.53
CA LYS A 162 -3.12 -16.92 8.76
C LYS A 162 -2.36 -15.74 8.17
N GLY A 163 -2.82 -14.50 8.39
CA GLY A 163 -2.13 -13.25 8.10
C GLY A 163 -1.82 -12.95 6.62
N LEU A 164 -1.67 -13.97 5.82
CA LEU A 164 -1.33 -13.89 4.39
C LEU A 164 -2.52 -14.34 3.56
N ALA A 165 -2.75 -13.65 2.44
CA ALA A 165 -3.63 -14.17 1.41
C ALA A 165 -3.20 -15.59 1.02
N PRO A 166 -4.12 -16.53 0.78
CA PRO A 166 -3.76 -17.83 0.25
C PRO A 166 -2.96 -17.62 -1.03
N THR A 167 -1.74 -18.12 -1.06
CA THR A 167 -0.90 -18.08 -2.25
C THR A 167 -1.56 -18.91 -3.35
N GLY A 168 -2.05 -18.24 -4.38
CA GLY A 168 -2.26 -18.83 -5.70
C GLY A 168 -3.47 -19.71 -5.94
N ASP A 169 -4.20 -20.19 -4.96
CA ASP A 169 -5.41 -21.01 -5.19
C ASP A 169 -6.66 -20.27 -4.68
N SER A 170 -7.29 -19.54 -5.58
CA SER A 170 -8.54 -18.82 -5.33
C SER A 170 -9.77 -19.75 -5.27
N SER A 171 -9.59 -21.06 -5.23
CA SER A 171 -10.67 -22.07 -5.17
C SER A 171 -11.20 -22.31 -3.76
N THR A 172 -10.81 -21.53 -2.75
CA THR A 172 -11.34 -21.70 -1.40
C THR A 172 -12.77 -21.21 -1.32
N SER A 173 -13.70 -22.15 -1.52
CA SER A 173 -15.12 -22.08 -1.16
C SER A 173 -15.37 -21.82 0.34
N ASP A 174 -14.33 -21.65 1.13
CA ASP A 174 -14.36 -21.60 2.59
C ASP A 174 -14.04 -20.21 3.15
N VAL A 175 -14.35 -19.15 2.41
CA VAL A 175 -14.39 -17.79 3.01
C VAL A 175 -15.57 -17.76 3.97
N GLN A 176 -15.34 -18.09 5.24
CA GLN A 176 -16.31 -17.81 6.28
C GLN A 176 -16.44 -16.29 6.38
N ILE A 177 -17.56 -15.78 5.90
CA ILE A 177 -17.95 -14.39 6.12
C ILE A 177 -18.34 -14.30 7.60
N LEU A 178 -17.36 -14.01 8.46
CA LEU A 178 -17.64 -13.70 9.85
C LEU A 178 -18.34 -12.35 9.90
N VAL A 179 -19.63 -12.38 10.17
CA VAL A 179 -20.46 -11.18 10.40
C VAL A 179 -20.46 -10.83 11.89
N GLU A 180 -19.66 -11.53 12.71
CA GLU A 180 -19.67 -11.34 14.14
C GLU A 180 -18.79 -10.15 14.56
N LYS A 181 -19.30 -9.44 15.58
CA LYS A 181 -18.61 -8.33 16.25
C LYS A 181 -17.34 -8.85 16.93
N GLU A 182 -16.24 -8.77 16.24
CA GLU A 182 -14.92 -8.98 16.87
C GLU A 182 -14.27 -7.63 17.20
N PRO A 183 -13.73 -7.45 18.39
CA PRO A 183 -12.99 -6.25 18.71
C PRO A 183 -11.79 -6.10 17.77
N ILE A 184 -11.45 -4.86 17.43
CA ILE A 184 -10.24 -4.55 16.69
C ILE A 184 -9.06 -4.85 17.62
N ASP A 185 -8.26 -5.87 17.26
CA ASP A 185 -7.04 -6.21 17.99
C ASP A 185 -5.81 -5.89 17.11
N LEU A 186 -5.08 -4.86 17.49
CA LEU A 186 -3.85 -4.44 16.83
C LEU A 186 -2.57 -4.90 17.55
N THR A 187 -2.68 -5.80 18.53
CA THR A 187 -1.52 -6.42 19.20
C THR A 187 -0.55 -7.07 18.21
N PRO A 188 -1.01 -7.83 17.20
CA PRO A 188 -0.12 -8.38 16.17
C PRO A 188 0.60 -7.32 15.35
N MET A 189 -0.06 -6.19 15.05
CA MET A 189 0.55 -5.07 14.33
C MET A 189 1.65 -4.40 15.17
N ARG A 190 1.42 -4.17 16.47
CA ARG A 190 2.45 -3.65 17.38
C ARG A 190 3.66 -4.57 17.40
N LYS A 191 3.45 -5.87 17.60
CA LYS A 191 4.51 -6.87 17.61
C LYS A 191 5.32 -6.85 16.31
N MET A 192 4.66 -6.78 15.17
CA MET A 192 5.31 -6.68 13.85
C MET A 192 6.20 -5.42 13.75
N ILE A 193 5.71 -4.26 14.18
CA ILE A 193 6.49 -3.01 14.16
C ILE A 193 7.72 -3.12 15.08
N ASP A 194 7.53 -3.65 16.30
CA ASP A 194 8.61 -3.85 17.26
C ASP A 194 9.68 -4.81 16.71
N GLU A 195 9.29 -5.89 16.04
CA GLU A 195 10.21 -6.85 15.40
C GLU A 195 11.00 -6.20 14.24
N VAL A 196 10.37 -5.34 13.45
CA VAL A 196 11.06 -4.57 12.39
C VAL A 196 12.07 -3.60 13.00
N LEU A 197 11.68 -2.84 14.02
CA LEU A 197 12.55 -1.89 14.71
C LEU A 197 13.68 -2.55 15.49
N ALA A 198 13.47 -3.80 15.97
CA ALA A 198 14.53 -4.59 16.60
C ALA A 198 15.65 -4.96 15.61
N GLN A 199 15.33 -5.09 14.29
CA GLN A 199 16.33 -5.34 13.26
C GLN A 199 17.15 -4.07 12.95
N LYS A 200 16.51 -2.89 12.93
CA LYS A 200 17.17 -1.61 12.66
C LYS A 200 16.40 -0.47 13.35
N SER A 201 16.83 -0.11 14.53
CA SER A 201 16.11 0.80 15.43
C SER A 201 15.96 2.25 14.93
N ASN A 202 16.84 2.68 14.03
CA ASN A 202 16.82 4.02 13.45
C ASN A 202 16.18 4.09 12.05
N LEU A 203 15.49 3.03 11.61
CA LEU A 203 14.80 3.00 10.33
C LEU A 203 13.54 3.86 10.39
N ALA A 204 13.43 4.81 9.45
CA ALA A 204 12.17 5.53 9.24
C ALA A 204 11.17 4.59 8.56
N LEU A 205 9.96 4.53 9.10
CA LEU A 205 8.89 3.66 8.63
C LEU A 205 7.74 4.47 8.02
N LEU A 206 7.10 3.91 7.01
CA LEU A 206 5.82 4.35 6.48
C LEU A 206 4.84 3.18 6.53
N LEU A 207 3.64 3.39 7.07
CA LEU A 207 2.56 2.42 6.89
C LEU A 207 1.94 2.66 5.52
N THR A 208 2.27 1.78 4.57
CA THR A 208 2.02 2.01 3.14
C THR A 208 0.74 1.40 2.62
N GLU A 209 0.18 0.41 3.34
CA GLU A 209 -1.17 -0.11 3.09
C GLU A 209 -1.79 -0.63 4.39
N PHE A 210 -3.01 -0.19 4.67
CA PHE A 210 -3.87 -0.69 5.75
C PHE A 210 -5.31 -0.24 5.51
N GLY A 211 -6.27 -0.97 6.06
CA GLY A 211 -7.70 -0.66 5.95
C GLY A 211 -8.56 -1.91 5.84
N ALA A 212 -9.86 -1.71 5.69
CA ALA A 212 -10.86 -2.75 5.56
C ALA A 212 -11.83 -2.45 4.42
N ASP A 213 -12.35 -3.49 3.77
CA ASP A 213 -13.44 -3.29 2.82
C ASP A 213 -14.71 -2.86 3.57
N SER A 214 -15.42 -1.87 3.04
CA SER A 214 -16.72 -1.43 3.54
C SER A 214 -17.68 -1.16 2.40
N VAL A 215 -18.88 -1.75 2.48
CA VAL A 215 -19.89 -1.56 1.46
C VAL A 215 -20.48 -0.15 1.60
N PRO A 216 -20.49 0.67 0.53
CA PRO A 216 -21.05 2.01 0.60
C PRO A 216 -22.51 1.99 1.08
N GLY A 217 -22.83 2.81 2.08
CA GLY A 217 -24.16 2.88 2.69
C GLY A 217 -24.46 1.77 3.70
N ASN A 218 -23.55 0.84 3.94
CA ASN A 218 -23.72 -0.16 4.99
C ASN A 218 -23.28 0.39 6.34
N TYR A 219 -24.22 0.79 7.16
CA TYR A 219 -23.99 1.30 8.53
C TYR A 219 -24.42 0.25 9.55
N SER A 220 -23.56 -0.02 10.53
CA SER A 220 -23.84 -0.96 11.62
C SER A 220 -23.64 -0.29 12.97
N ALA A 221 -24.69 -0.29 13.80
CA ALA A 221 -24.60 0.20 15.19
C ALA A 221 -23.68 -0.68 16.04
N SER A 222 -23.57 -1.98 15.72
CA SER A 222 -22.64 -2.93 16.34
C SER A 222 -21.23 -2.85 15.75
N ARG A 223 -21.05 -2.07 14.68
CA ARG A 223 -19.74 -1.90 13.99
C ARG A 223 -19.20 -3.22 13.47
N ASP A 224 -20.07 -3.95 12.78
CA ASP A 224 -19.71 -5.23 12.19
C ASP A 224 -18.77 -5.05 10.99
N MET A 225 -17.94 -6.03 10.70
CA MET A 225 -17.13 -6.07 9.49
C MET A 225 -17.98 -5.77 8.25
N TRP A 226 -17.37 -5.20 7.21
CA TRP A 226 -18.02 -4.72 5.98
C TRP A 226 -18.86 -3.45 6.14
N SER A 227 -19.05 -2.94 7.36
CA SER A 227 -19.70 -1.66 7.57
C SER A 227 -18.73 -0.49 7.43
N GLU A 228 -19.24 0.68 7.07
CA GLU A 228 -18.45 1.91 7.06
C GLU A 228 -17.97 2.30 8.46
N ASN A 229 -18.74 1.97 9.50
CA ASN A 229 -18.35 2.19 10.89
C ASN A 229 -17.10 1.40 11.27
N TYR A 230 -17.07 0.09 10.93
CA TYR A 230 -15.90 -0.75 11.20
C TYR A 230 -14.64 -0.21 10.51
N HIS A 231 -14.76 0.11 9.22
CA HIS A 231 -13.63 0.66 8.45
C HIS A 231 -13.09 1.95 9.05
N ALA A 232 -13.98 2.89 9.40
CA ALA A 232 -13.61 4.16 10.02
C ALA A 232 -12.91 3.98 11.37
N ASP A 233 -13.41 3.06 12.21
CA ASP A 233 -12.80 2.73 13.50
C ASP A 233 -11.42 2.10 13.33
N LEU A 234 -11.30 1.09 12.45
CA LEU A 234 -10.03 0.44 12.18
C LEU A 234 -8.96 1.44 11.74
N LEU A 235 -9.30 2.34 10.80
CA LEU A 235 -8.37 3.39 10.36
C LEU A 235 -7.98 4.30 11.53
N SER A 236 -8.95 4.71 12.35
CA SER A 236 -8.70 5.59 13.49
C SER A 236 -7.78 4.94 14.54
N GLU A 237 -7.94 3.66 14.81
CA GLU A 237 -7.12 2.92 15.76
C GLU A 237 -5.70 2.65 15.22
N ILE A 238 -5.56 2.33 13.93
CA ILE A 238 -4.24 2.18 13.31
C ILE A 238 -3.48 3.51 13.31
N LEU A 239 -4.13 4.62 13.02
CA LEU A 239 -3.49 5.93 13.07
C LEU A 239 -3.11 6.36 14.51
N ALA A 240 -3.93 5.99 15.49
CA ALA A 240 -3.58 6.18 16.90
C ALA A 240 -2.37 5.33 17.29
N LEU A 241 -2.34 4.06 16.89
CA LEU A 241 -1.18 3.19 17.10
C LEU A 241 0.07 3.74 16.42
N ALA A 242 -0.04 4.24 15.19
CA ALA A 242 1.09 4.81 14.47
C ALA A 242 1.73 5.99 15.21
N SER A 243 0.92 6.82 15.90
CA SER A 243 1.42 7.95 16.67
C SER A 243 2.20 7.57 17.95
N ASP A 244 2.11 6.32 18.40
CA ASP A 244 2.92 5.80 19.51
C ASP A 244 4.39 5.55 19.10
N TYR A 245 4.68 5.50 17.79
CA TYR A 245 6.00 5.18 17.24
C TYR A 245 6.61 6.37 16.51
N PRO A 246 7.59 7.07 17.09
CA PRO A 246 8.24 8.21 16.44
C PRO A 246 9.00 7.85 15.16
N GLN A 247 9.27 6.55 14.94
CA GLN A 247 9.88 6.06 13.71
C GLN A 247 8.88 5.99 12.55
N ILE A 248 7.56 5.98 12.80
CA ILE A 248 6.55 6.03 11.75
C ILE A 248 6.37 7.48 11.34
N VAL A 249 6.92 7.83 10.19
CA VAL A 249 6.97 9.20 9.67
C VAL A 249 5.86 9.52 8.68
N GLY A 250 5.01 8.54 8.34
CA GLY A 250 3.86 8.75 7.46
C GLY A 250 2.99 7.52 7.32
N THR A 251 1.77 7.74 6.84
CA THR A 251 0.74 6.70 6.69
C THR A 251 -0.04 6.87 5.39
N PHE A 252 -0.32 5.77 4.70
CA PHE A 252 -1.06 5.71 3.45
C PHE A 252 -2.18 4.66 3.57
N PRO A 253 -3.39 5.06 3.98
CA PRO A 253 -4.53 4.17 3.97
C PRO A 253 -4.77 3.60 2.57
N PHE A 254 -5.03 2.32 2.47
CA PHE A 254 -5.36 1.67 1.21
C PHE A 254 -6.87 1.43 1.15
N CYS A 255 -7.58 2.15 0.27
CA CYS A 255 -7.08 3.04 -0.74
C CYS A 255 -7.92 4.33 -0.82
N PHE A 256 -7.63 5.24 -1.75
CA PHE A 256 -8.42 6.46 -1.89
C PHE A 256 -9.85 6.17 -2.35
N SER A 257 -10.05 5.38 -3.40
CA SER A 257 -11.35 5.12 -3.99
C SER A 257 -11.59 3.64 -4.18
N ASP A 258 -12.81 3.18 -3.96
CA ASP A 258 -13.23 1.86 -4.42
C ASP A 258 -12.94 1.71 -5.92
N TYR A 259 -12.54 0.51 -6.34
CA TYR A 259 -12.20 0.24 -7.73
C TYR A 259 -12.54 -1.19 -8.12
N ARG A 260 -12.65 -1.42 -9.44
CA ARG A 260 -12.86 -2.76 -9.97
C ARG A 260 -11.61 -3.61 -9.79
N ASP A 261 -11.78 -4.74 -9.12
CA ASP A 261 -10.74 -5.73 -8.86
C ASP A 261 -11.30 -7.13 -9.19
N PRO A 262 -11.03 -7.65 -10.41
CA PRO A 262 -11.53 -8.95 -10.82
C PRO A 262 -11.03 -10.12 -9.97
N SER A 263 -9.96 -9.95 -9.18
CA SER A 263 -9.49 -10.95 -8.23
C SER A 263 -10.37 -11.08 -7.00
N LYS A 264 -11.23 -10.09 -6.73
CA LYS A 264 -12.20 -10.12 -5.64
C LYS A 264 -13.41 -10.93 -6.05
N ILE A 265 -13.37 -12.22 -5.71
CA ILE A 265 -14.40 -13.19 -6.07
C ILE A 265 -15.77 -12.73 -5.57
N PRO A 266 -16.84 -12.88 -6.37
CA PRO A 266 -18.20 -12.57 -5.92
C PRO A 266 -18.59 -13.43 -4.71
N ASN A 267 -18.62 -12.85 -3.52
CA ASN A 267 -19.03 -13.51 -2.29
C ASN A 267 -20.20 -12.77 -1.60
N GLY A 268 -20.97 -12.03 -2.39
CA GLY A 268 -22.07 -11.21 -1.91
C GLY A 268 -21.68 -9.79 -1.48
N TYR A 269 -20.42 -9.56 -1.08
CA TYR A 269 -19.92 -8.24 -0.68
C TYR A 269 -18.98 -7.64 -1.73
N TRP A 270 -17.93 -8.34 -2.15
CA TRP A 270 -16.94 -7.78 -3.07
C TRP A 270 -17.47 -7.56 -4.49
N ASN A 271 -18.13 -8.54 -5.05
CA ASN A 271 -18.68 -8.46 -6.42
C ASN A 271 -17.69 -7.85 -7.45
N GLU A 272 -16.47 -8.36 -7.49
CA GLU A 272 -15.36 -7.84 -8.32
C GLU A 272 -14.95 -6.39 -8.00
N LEU A 273 -15.21 -5.91 -6.77
CA LEU A 273 -14.81 -4.59 -6.30
C LEU A 273 -13.88 -4.69 -5.11
N ASN A 274 -12.83 -3.90 -5.08
CA ASN A 274 -12.11 -3.58 -3.88
C ASN A 274 -12.82 -2.41 -3.20
N LEU A 275 -13.32 -2.63 -1.99
CA LEU A 275 -14.17 -1.69 -1.26
C LEU A 275 -13.43 -0.98 -0.11
N LYS A 276 -12.08 -0.91 -0.18
CA LYS A 276 -11.27 -0.24 0.83
C LYS A 276 -11.16 1.28 0.63
N GLY A 277 -11.90 1.84 -0.32
CA GLY A 277 -11.88 3.26 -0.60
C GLY A 277 -12.32 4.12 0.59
N MET A 278 -11.65 5.25 0.78
CA MET A 278 -12.16 6.35 1.60
C MET A 278 -13.38 7.00 0.94
N VAL A 279 -13.44 6.93 -0.38
CA VAL A 279 -14.61 7.30 -1.20
C VAL A 279 -15.06 6.08 -2.00
N ASP A 280 -16.32 6.05 -2.39
CA ASP A 280 -16.84 5.00 -3.24
C ASP A 280 -16.36 5.15 -4.71
N TYR A 281 -16.77 4.23 -5.57
CA TYR A 281 -16.43 4.27 -7.01
C TYR A 281 -16.85 5.57 -7.71
N HIS A 282 -17.89 6.23 -7.21
CA HIS A 282 -18.45 7.49 -7.73
C HIS A 282 -17.92 8.74 -7.02
N ARG A 283 -16.95 8.59 -6.11
CA ARG A 283 -16.34 9.64 -5.28
C ARG A 283 -17.25 10.21 -4.20
N ASN A 284 -18.33 9.50 -3.84
CA ASN A 284 -19.05 9.84 -2.62
C ASN A 284 -18.21 9.45 -1.39
N THR A 285 -18.12 10.34 -0.42
CA THR A 285 -17.33 10.10 0.79
C THR A 285 -17.97 9.04 1.68
N LYS A 286 -17.15 8.07 2.12
CA LYS A 286 -17.51 7.07 3.13
C LYS A 286 -17.14 7.59 4.52
N MET A 287 -17.56 6.92 5.59
CA MET A 287 -17.15 7.28 6.96
C MET A 287 -15.63 7.26 7.14
N ALA A 288 -14.93 6.40 6.41
CA ALA A 288 -13.48 6.35 6.35
C ALA A 288 -12.84 7.69 5.96
N PHE A 289 -13.44 8.43 5.03
CA PHE A 289 -12.96 9.77 4.63
C PHE A 289 -12.97 10.74 5.80
N ASN A 290 -14.04 10.74 6.58
CA ASN A 290 -14.17 11.64 7.73
C ASN A 290 -13.22 11.23 8.87
N ALA A 291 -13.03 9.94 9.09
CA ALA A 291 -12.08 9.43 10.08
C ALA A 291 -10.63 9.87 9.76
N ILE A 292 -10.21 9.76 8.50
CA ILE A 292 -8.91 10.26 8.04
C ILE A 292 -8.81 11.78 8.19
N LYS A 293 -9.85 12.51 7.77
CA LYS A 293 -9.89 13.98 7.86
C LYS A 293 -9.78 14.51 9.29
N GLU A 294 -10.30 13.77 10.25
CA GLU A 294 -10.17 14.08 11.67
C GLU A 294 -8.75 13.86 12.19
N LYS A 295 -8.11 12.78 11.76
CA LYS A 295 -6.78 12.36 12.23
C LYS A 295 -5.61 13.11 11.57
N TYR A 296 -5.78 13.60 10.34
CA TYR A 296 -4.73 14.29 9.59
C TYR A 296 -4.76 15.82 9.76
N ARG A 297 -5.67 16.34 10.54
CA ARG A 297 -5.75 17.77 10.96
C ARG A 297 -4.99 17.99 12.25
#